data_c01cb1f514d0122d695e8dcd298fe79a
#
_entry.id   c01cb1f514d0122d695e8dcd298fe79a
#
_cell.length_a   1.000
_cell.length_b   1.000
_cell.length_c   1.000
_cell.angle_alpha   90.00
_cell.angle_beta   90.00
_cell.angle_gamma   90.00
#
_symmetry.space_group_name_H-M   'P 1'
#
loop_
_entity.id
_entity.type
_entity.pdbx_description
1 polymer ?
#
loop_
_entity_poly.entity_id
_entity_poly.type
_entity_poly.pdbx_seq_one_letter_code
_entity_poly.pdbx_strand_id
1 'polypeptide(L)'
;MYQDFDPGTFKIKSTPYQDRTQIYKALLTKKYNGNRGEFTAMYKYANSHNVYNYATQSAPFIYVGDGSVKEYGNFKLGTTSYLPIDNEMTYRDMRTGELKQTSLYDACLNKTSEVTLMNNYRFDNGLNWKATLKYDHSRGAMVYQSPMSIIDLKNEANKGVYNYMYRDIDGQTKAYDGQYVQTRMSCLNAGKIDEALFTTELSKKFSTSTFRLGVNEWFYHIDYCSNTTMYDQSVPADGNYALRVWDANQRNGYFYDFNKNASEYYKGSENKLALYFTHDWDVTNKLNLYYGARLEWQKLKGENAAVKNAKGEFVG
;
A
#
# COMPACT_ATOMS: atom_id res chain seq x y z
N MET A 1 7.29 18.50 7.54
CA MET A 1 8.55 17.77 7.30
C MET A 1 8.62 17.49 5.82
N TYR A 2 9.72 17.74 5.18
CA TYR A 2 10.04 17.36 3.80
C TYR A 2 11.24 16.45 3.83
N GLN A 3 11.18 15.32 3.12
CA GLN A 3 12.29 14.39 2.98
C GLN A 3 12.36 14.00 1.50
N ASP A 4 13.52 14.15 0.92
CA ASP A 4 13.85 13.68 -0.43
C ASP A 4 15.16 12.93 -0.32
N PHE A 5 15.18 11.71 -0.83
CA PHE A 5 16.31 10.82 -0.72
C PHE A 5 16.91 10.56 -2.12
N ASP A 6 18.20 10.83 -2.26
CA ASP A 6 18.92 10.56 -3.51
C ASP A 6 19.25 9.06 -3.64
N PRO A 7 18.72 8.38 -4.68
CA PRO A 7 19.00 6.97 -4.94
C PRO A 7 20.48 6.67 -5.25
N GLY A 8 21.27 7.68 -5.60
CA GLY A 8 22.70 7.52 -5.92
C GLY A 8 23.56 6.96 -4.80
N THR A 9 23.07 6.93 -3.56
CA THR A 9 23.77 6.40 -2.39
C THR A 9 23.60 4.89 -2.21
N PHE A 10 22.71 4.24 -2.96
CA PHE A 10 22.49 2.79 -2.85
C PHE A 10 23.56 1.96 -3.57
N LYS A 11 23.82 0.78 -3.01
CA LYS A 11 24.71 -0.21 -3.65
C LYS A 11 24.11 -0.76 -4.95
N ILE A 12 22.78 -0.80 -5.05
CA ILE A 12 22.08 -1.30 -6.23
C ILE A 12 22.16 -0.24 -7.32
N LYS A 13 22.87 -0.56 -8.39
CA LYS A 13 23.04 0.28 -9.56
C LYS A 13 21.77 0.28 -10.41
N SER A 14 21.54 1.36 -11.15
CA SER A 14 20.45 1.45 -12.12
C SER A 14 19.07 1.21 -11.50
N THR A 15 18.82 1.69 -10.27
CA THR A 15 17.54 1.52 -9.60
C THR A 15 16.74 2.83 -9.59
N PRO A 16 15.43 2.77 -9.86
CA PRO A 16 14.52 3.92 -9.73
C PRO A 16 14.06 4.14 -8.29
N TYR A 17 14.87 3.84 -7.30
CA TYR A 17 14.52 4.07 -5.90
C TYR A 17 14.20 5.55 -5.67
N GLN A 18 13.11 5.80 -4.95
CA GLN A 18 12.71 7.14 -4.54
C GLN A 18 12.07 7.09 -3.15
N ASP A 19 12.42 8.04 -2.30
CA ASP A 19 11.74 8.31 -1.03
C ASP A 19 11.53 9.83 -0.93
N ARG A 20 10.32 10.28 -1.29
CA ARG A 20 9.92 11.68 -1.21
C ARG A 20 8.68 11.81 -0.35
N THR A 21 8.81 12.44 0.80
CA THR A 21 7.72 12.62 1.75
C THR A 21 7.57 14.06 2.18
N GLN A 22 6.34 14.57 2.12
CA GLN A 22 5.95 15.90 2.58
C GLN A 22 4.84 15.75 3.61
N ILE A 23 5.02 16.33 4.79
CA ILE A 23 4.00 16.35 5.83
C ILE A 23 3.84 17.78 6.35
N TYR A 24 2.61 18.27 6.24
CA TYR A 24 2.21 19.58 6.75
C TYR A 24 1.20 19.37 7.87
N LYS A 25 1.38 20.11 8.97
CA LYS A 25 0.44 20.12 10.09
C LYS A 25 0.18 21.54 10.52
N ALA A 26 -1.08 21.86 10.76
CA ALA A 26 -1.53 23.08 11.40
C ALA A 26 -2.38 22.72 12.61
N LEU A 27 -2.20 23.45 13.71
CA LEU A 27 -2.92 23.24 14.96
C LEU A 27 -3.31 24.58 15.54
N LEU A 28 -4.59 24.69 15.91
CA LEU A 28 -5.15 25.84 16.59
C LEU A 28 -5.79 25.38 17.90
N THR A 29 -5.36 25.96 19.02
CA THR A 29 -5.95 25.68 20.33
C THR A 29 -6.54 26.96 20.92
N LYS A 30 -7.76 26.85 21.46
CA LYS A 30 -8.46 27.93 22.16
C LYS A 30 -8.92 27.45 23.54
N LYS A 31 -8.50 28.15 24.56
CA LYS A 31 -9.04 28.01 25.92
C LYS A 31 -10.26 28.90 26.11
N TYR A 32 -11.24 28.43 26.86
CA TYR A 32 -12.49 29.14 27.10
C TYR A 32 -13.03 28.87 28.51
N ASN A 33 -14.02 29.67 28.95
CA ASN A 33 -14.64 29.58 30.26
C ASN A 33 -13.64 29.58 31.43
N GLY A 34 -12.72 30.58 31.46
CA GLY A 34 -11.74 30.67 32.53
C GLY A 34 -10.75 29.52 32.57
N ASN A 35 -10.34 28.99 31.41
CA ASN A 35 -9.46 27.84 31.23
C ASN A 35 -10.07 26.50 31.66
N ARG A 36 -11.36 26.42 31.90
CA ARG A 36 -12.07 25.16 32.15
C ARG A 36 -12.26 24.33 30.87
N GLY A 37 -12.35 24.99 29.74
CA GLY A 37 -12.47 24.37 28.42
C GLY A 37 -11.25 24.62 27.57
N GLU A 38 -10.91 23.64 26.75
CA GLU A 38 -9.90 23.71 25.72
C GLU A 38 -10.42 23.00 24.45
N PHE A 39 -10.46 23.77 23.37
CA PHE A 39 -10.79 23.24 22.05
C PHE A 39 -9.55 23.29 21.16
N THR A 40 -9.27 22.19 20.46
CA THR A 40 -8.16 22.09 19.51
C THR A 40 -8.67 21.61 18.17
N ALA A 41 -8.34 22.32 17.10
CA ALA A 41 -8.51 21.90 15.73
C ALA A 41 -7.13 21.63 15.11
N MET A 42 -6.98 20.49 14.47
CA MET A 42 -5.76 20.09 13.76
C MET A 42 -6.09 19.69 12.33
N TYR A 43 -5.27 20.16 11.40
CA TYR A 43 -5.23 19.66 10.03
C TYR A 43 -3.87 19.06 9.74
N LYS A 44 -3.86 17.91 9.09
CA LYS A 44 -2.65 17.24 8.62
C LYS A 44 -2.82 16.87 7.15
N TYR A 45 -1.82 17.19 6.35
CA TYR A 45 -1.69 16.71 4.99
C TYR A 45 -0.36 15.96 4.86
N ALA A 46 -0.41 14.77 4.31
CA ALA A 46 0.76 13.96 4.00
C ALA A 46 0.72 13.55 2.52
N ASN A 47 1.85 13.67 1.85
CA ASN A 47 2.02 13.21 0.47
C ASN A 47 3.39 12.56 0.37
N SER A 48 3.41 11.29 -0.02
CA SER A 48 4.66 10.56 -0.22
C SER A 48 4.63 9.77 -1.51
N HIS A 49 5.79 9.71 -2.16
CA HIS A 49 6.09 8.86 -3.30
C HIS A 49 7.31 8.02 -2.91
N ASN A 50 7.10 6.73 -2.71
CA ASN A 50 8.14 5.85 -2.19
C ASN A 50 8.23 4.60 -3.06
N VAL A 51 9.28 4.53 -3.87
CA VAL A 51 9.60 3.35 -4.67
C VAL A 51 10.64 2.53 -3.92
N TYR A 52 10.23 1.39 -3.39
CA TYR A 52 11.08 0.52 -2.58
C TYR A 52 11.64 -0.65 -3.40
N ASN A 53 12.91 -0.93 -3.22
CA ASN A 53 13.56 -2.05 -3.87
C ASN A 53 12.90 -3.40 -3.55
N TYR A 54 12.57 -3.63 -2.28
CA TYR A 54 11.99 -4.89 -1.85
C TYR A 54 10.58 -5.14 -2.41
N ALA A 55 9.83 -4.08 -2.70
CA ALA A 55 8.49 -4.18 -3.27
C ALA A 55 8.49 -4.32 -4.80
N THR A 56 9.56 -3.88 -5.45
CA THR A 56 9.66 -3.78 -6.90
C THR A 56 10.72 -4.68 -7.53
N GLN A 57 11.63 -5.23 -6.73
CA GLN A 57 12.71 -6.07 -7.21
C GLN A 57 12.71 -7.44 -6.54
N SER A 58 12.78 -8.48 -7.36
CA SER A 58 12.97 -9.86 -6.93
C SER A 58 14.01 -10.48 -7.86
N ALA A 59 15.28 -10.30 -7.50
CA ALA A 59 16.40 -10.74 -8.31
C ALA A 59 16.43 -12.27 -8.40
N PRO A 60 16.74 -12.86 -9.56
CA PRO A 60 16.86 -14.30 -9.71
C PRO A 60 18.15 -14.83 -9.12
N PHE A 61 18.07 -16.02 -8.53
CA PHE A 61 19.23 -16.77 -8.09
C PHE A 61 19.00 -18.28 -8.23
N ILE A 62 20.09 -19.03 -8.26
CA ILE A 62 20.09 -20.49 -8.24
C ILE A 62 20.42 -20.91 -6.81
N TYR A 63 19.54 -21.69 -6.18
CA TYR A 63 19.82 -22.30 -4.88
C TYR A 63 20.66 -23.56 -5.09
N VAL A 64 21.83 -23.65 -4.42
CA VAL A 64 22.79 -24.74 -4.65
C VAL A 64 22.60 -25.92 -3.69
N GLY A 65 21.79 -25.73 -2.62
CA GLY A 65 21.42 -26.81 -1.71
C GLY A 65 22.26 -26.88 -0.41
N ASP A 66 23.31 -26.09 -0.29
CA ASP A 66 24.20 -26.02 0.89
C ASP A 66 24.03 -24.74 1.73
N GLY A 67 22.94 -24.01 1.50
CA GLY A 67 22.72 -22.69 2.10
C GLY A 67 23.29 -21.54 1.27
N SER A 68 24.00 -21.81 0.19
CA SER A 68 24.54 -20.81 -0.73
C SER A 68 23.65 -20.59 -1.95
N VAL A 69 23.85 -19.44 -2.62
CA VAL A 69 23.17 -19.09 -3.86
C VAL A 69 24.19 -18.78 -4.94
N LYS A 70 23.80 -19.06 -6.20
CA LYS A 70 24.58 -18.76 -7.39
C LYS A 70 23.81 -17.77 -8.27
N GLU A 71 24.51 -16.86 -8.89
CA GLU A 71 23.97 -15.87 -9.80
C GLU A 71 23.71 -16.44 -11.20
N TYR A 72 22.77 -15.84 -11.94
CA TYR A 72 22.54 -16.14 -13.35
C TYR A 72 23.48 -15.30 -14.23
N GLY A 73 24.31 -15.96 -15.03
CA GLY A 73 25.23 -15.27 -15.95
C GLY A 73 26.10 -14.24 -15.24
N ASN A 74 26.11 -13.02 -15.73
CA ASN A 74 26.88 -11.89 -15.17
C ASN A 74 26.03 -10.96 -14.29
N PHE A 75 24.84 -11.37 -13.91
CA PHE A 75 24.02 -10.65 -12.94
C PHE A 75 24.71 -10.66 -11.57
N LYS A 76 24.67 -9.54 -10.84
CA LYS A 76 25.24 -9.42 -9.50
C LYS A 76 24.18 -9.15 -8.45
N LEU A 77 23.94 -10.12 -7.59
CA LEU A 77 23.01 -9.99 -6.47
C LEU A 77 23.44 -8.84 -5.54
N GLY A 78 22.46 -8.04 -5.13
CA GLY A 78 22.67 -6.92 -4.22
C GLY A 78 23.34 -5.68 -4.82
N THR A 79 23.73 -5.71 -6.09
CA THR A 79 24.33 -4.55 -6.79
C THR A 79 23.62 -4.18 -8.09
N THR A 80 23.10 -5.16 -8.84
CA THR A 80 22.42 -4.92 -10.12
C THR A 80 20.93 -4.75 -9.91
N SER A 81 20.35 -3.69 -10.46
CA SER A 81 18.89 -3.51 -10.49
C SER A 81 18.24 -4.57 -11.37
N TYR A 82 17.06 -5.02 -10.94
CA TYR A 82 16.25 -5.98 -11.69
C TYR A 82 14.91 -5.38 -12.15
N LEU A 83 14.86 -4.07 -12.25
CA LEU A 83 13.73 -3.35 -12.85
C LEU A 83 13.99 -3.07 -14.32
N PRO A 84 12.96 -3.11 -15.18
CA PRO A 84 13.10 -2.71 -16.58
C PRO A 84 13.38 -1.19 -16.67
N ILE A 85 14.11 -0.81 -17.71
CA ILE A 85 14.56 0.58 -17.93
C ILE A 85 13.38 1.57 -18.05
N ASP A 86 12.27 1.14 -18.62
CA ASP A 86 11.09 1.99 -18.83
C ASP A 86 10.28 2.26 -17.57
N ASN A 87 10.44 1.44 -16.53
CA ASN A 87 9.68 1.51 -15.27
C ASN A 87 8.15 1.60 -15.45
N GLU A 88 7.62 1.18 -16.58
CA GLU A 88 6.22 1.27 -16.91
C GLU A 88 5.48 -0.03 -16.62
N MET A 89 4.20 0.10 -16.32
CA MET A 89 3.27 -1.02 -16.16
C MET A 89 2.01 -0.74 -16.96
N THR A 90 1.71 -1.63 -17.91
CA THR A 90 0.42 -1.67 -18.60
C THR A 90 -0.46 -2.71 -17.91
N TYR A 91 -1.69 -2.36 -17.60
CA TYR A 91 -2.64 -3.24 -16.91
C TYR A 91 -4.07 -2.99 -17.39
N ARG A 92 -4.96 -3.97 -17.17
CA ARG A 92 -6.39 -3.79 -17.35
C ARG A 92 -7.01 -3.31 -16.04
N ASP A 93 -7.57 -2.12 -16.03
CA ASP A 93 -8.21 -1.54 -14.85
C ASP A 93 -9.51 -2.28 -14.53
N MET A 94 -9.59 -2.91 -13.37
CA MET A 94 -10.76 -3.65 -12.91
C MET A 94 -11.99 -2.79 -12.65
N ARG A 95 -11.81 -1.47 -12.54
CA ARG A 95 -12.92 -0.52 -12.39
C ARG A 95 -13.65 -0.26 -13.71
N THR A 96 -12.91 -0.26 -14.81
CA THR A 96 -13.43 0.16 -16.13
C THR A 96 -13.31 -0.91 -17.21
N GLY A 97 -12.45 -1.90 -17.04
CA GLY A 97 -12.12 -2.89 -18.07
C GLY A 97 -11.15 -2.37 -19.14
N GLU A 98 -10.74 -1.12 -19.07
CA GLU A 98 -9.84 -0.48 -20.05
C GLU A 98 -8.38 -0.80 -19.77
N LEU A 99 -7.57 -0.82 -20.81
CA LEU A 99 -6.12 -0.85 -20.65
C LEU A 99 -5.61 0.51 -20.24
N LYS A 100 -4.79 0.54 -19.20
CA LYS A 100 -4.12 1.72 -18.67
C LYS A 100 -2.64 1.47 -18.52
N GLN A 101 -1.89 2.56 -18.48
CA GLN A 101 -0.45 2.57 -18.27
C GLN A 101 -0.12 3.48 -17.09
N THR A 102 0.85 3.09 -16.30
CA THR A 102 1.40 3.88 -15.19
C THR A 102 2.89 3.63 -15.05
N SER A 103 3.60 4.58 -14.47
CA SER A 103 4.98 4.36 -14.04
C SER A 103 5.03 3.82 -12.62
N LEU A 104 6.10 3.12 -12.26
CA LEU A 104 6.35 2.68 -10.88
C LEU A 104 6.47 3.86 -9.92
N TYR A 105 6.96 5.01 -10.40
CA TYR A 105 7.06 6.24 -9.60
C TYR A 105 5.68 6.80 -9.24
N ASP A 106 4.79 6.89 -10.24
CA ASP A 106 3.45 7.45 -10.02
C ASP A 106 2.53 6.48 -9.28
N ALA A 107 2.77 5.18 -9.46
CA ALA A 107 1.99 4.13 -8.83
C ALA A 107 2.32 3.91 -7.36
N CYS A 108 3.51 4.29 -6.89
CA CYS A 108 3.92 4.13 -5.48
C CYS A 108 3.70 5.43 -4.71
N LEU A 109 2.48 5.66 -4.29
CA LEU A 109 2.08 6.90 -3.62
C LEU A 109 1.22 6.65 -2.37
N ASN A 110 1.28 7.61 -1.45
CA ASN A 110 0.34 7.72 -0.33
C ASN A 110 0.01 9.19 -0.09
N LYS A 111 -1.29 9.54 -0.13
CA LYS A 111 -1.78 10.88 0.17
C LYS A 111 -2.87 10.80 1.22
N THR A 112 -2.75 11.58 2.28
CA THR A 112 -3.70 11.65 3.37
C THR A 112 -4.03 13.09 3.69
N SER A 113 -5.32 13.38 3.85
CA SER A 113 -5.82 14.62 4.44
C SER A 113 -6.62 14.27 5.69
N GLU A 114 -6.24 14.82 6.83
CA GLU A 114 -6.84 14.51 8.13
C GLU A 114 -7.26 15.81 8.82
N VAL A 115 -8.47 15.82 9.34
CA VAL A 115 -8.98 16.84 10.27
C VAL A 115 -9.25 16.18 11.60
N THR A 116 -8.75 16.76 12.68
CA THR A 116 -9.03 16.30 14.04
C THR A 116 -9.51 17.48 14.89
N LEU A 117 -10.68 17.31 15.52
CA LEU A 117 -11.26 18.24 16.47
C LEU A 117 -11.26 17.60 17.84
N MET A 118 -10.71 18.28 18.83
CA MET A 118 -10.67 17.80 20.21
C MET A 118 -11.26 18.84 21.14
N ASN A 119 -11.99 18.38 22.13
CA ASN A 119 -12.48 19.21 23.21
C ASN A 119 -12.26 18.57 24.56
N ASN A 120 -11.77 19.34 25.51
CA ASN A 120 -11.71 18.97 26.92
C ASN A 120 -12.44 20.02 27.71
N TYR A 121 -13.34 19.63 28.60
CA TYR A 121 -14.06 20.57 29.45
C TYR A 121 -14.18 20.02 30.88
N ARG A 122 -13.83 20.86 31.85
CA ARG A 122 -13.96 20.57 33.26
C ARG A 122 -15.13 21.37 33.84
N PHE A 123 -16.14 20.69 34.32
CA PHE A 123 -17.28 21.30 35.01
C PHE A 123 -16.95 21.65 36.46
N ASP A 124 -17.71 22.60 37.03
CA ASP A 124 -17.51 23.04 38.43
C ASP A 124 -17.71 21.92 39.46
N ASN A 125 -18.55 20.94 39.16
CA ASN A 125 -18.82 19.77 39.97
C ASN A 125 -17.74 18.67 39.86
N GLY A 126 -16.62 18.95 39.20
CA GLY A 126 -15.51 18.02 39.00
C GLY A 126 -15.71 16.96 37.91
N LEU A 127 -16.82 17.00 37.16
CA LEU A 127 -16.99 16.20 35.96
C LEU A 127 -16.04 16.69 34.86
N ASN A 128 -15.40 15.78 34.15
CA ASN A 128 -14.61 16.10 32.97
C ASN A 128 -15.28 15.49 31.75
N TRP A 129 -15.36 16.26 30.69
CA TRP A 129 -15.82 15.83 29.37
C TRP A 129 -14.70 15.95 28.36
N LYS A 130 -14.40 14.86 27.68
CA LYS A 130 -13.49 14.81 26.54
C LYS A 130 -14.26 14.35 25.31
N ALA A 131 -13.98 14.98 24.17
CA ALA A 131 -14.50 14.53 22.89
C ALA A 131 -13.44 14.70 21.82
N THR A 132 -13.39 13.76 20.90
CA THR A 132 -12.52 13.79 19.72
C THR A 132 -13.34 13.38 18.50
N LEU A 133 -13.30 14.17 17.46
CA LEU A 133 -13.77 13.83 16.13
C LEU A 133 -12.60 13.88 15.17
N LYS A 134 -12.32 12.77 14.51
CA LYS A 134 -11.31 12.67 13.47
C LYS A 134 -11.97 12.24 12.17
N TYR A 135 -11.59 12.88 11.09
CA TYR A 135 -11.92 12.42 9.74
C TYR A 135 -10.64 12.41 8.92
N ASP A 136 -10.38 11.32 8.21
CA ASP A 136 -9.34 11.27 7.22
C ASP A 136 -9.84 10.71 5.89
N HIS A 137 -9.27 11.29 4.84
CA HIS A 137 -9.38 10.80 3.47
C HIS A 137 -7.98 10.44 3.00
N SER A 138 -7.79 9.17 2.69
CA SER A 138 -6.50 8.64 2.24
C SER A 138 -6.64 7.94 0.89
N ARG A 139 -5.63 8.08 0.07
CA ARG A 139 -5.44 7.26 -1.12
C ARG A 139 -4.02 6.76 -1.18
N GLY A 140 -3.88 5.48 -1.48
CA GLY A 140 -2.57 4.86 -1.60
C GLY A 140 -2.52 3.95 -2.82
N ALA A 141 -1.35 3.81 -3.36
CA ALA A 141 -1.07 2.82 -4.40
C ALA A 141 0.35 2.29 -4.24
N MET A 142 0.53 1.05 -4.61
CA MET A 142 1.82 0.37 -4.60
C MET A 142 1.88 -0.65 -5.73
N VAL A 143 2.99 -0.71 -6.43
CA VAL A 143 3.29 -1.81 -7.34
C VAL A 143 4.09 -2.87 -6.61
N TYR A 144 3.54 -4.06 -6.58
CA TYR A 144 4.21 -5.27 -6.12
C TYR A 144 4.61 -6.12 -7.32
N GLN A 145 5.82 -6.68 -7.28
CA GLN A 145 6.31 -7.55 -8.35
C GLN A 145 6.79 -8.88 -7.79
N SER A 146 6.36 -9.97 -8.42
CA SER A 146 6.78 -11.33 -8.09
C SER A 146 7.47 -12.00 -9.27
N PRO A 147 8.59 -12.67 -9.04
CA PRO A 147 9.18 -13.55 -10.03
C PRO A 147 8.29 -14.79 -10.19
N MET A 148 8.12 -15.22 -11.45
CA MET A 148 7.39 -16.45 -11.76
C MET A 148 8.37 -17.52 -12.23
N SER A 149 8.60 -17.64 -13.52
CA SER A 149 9.50 -18.64 -14.11
C SER A 149 10.70 -17.98 -14.74
N ILE A 150 11.80 -18.72 -14.82
CA ILE A 150 12.97 -18.33 -15.59
C ILE A 150 13.23 -19.38 -16.68
N ILE A 151 13.54 -18.92 -17.88
CA ILE A 151 13.77 -19.74 -19.06
C ILE A 151 15.20 -19.56 -19.49
N ASP A 152 15.94 -20.67 -19.66
CA ASP A 152 17.26 -20.69 -20.29
C ASP A 152 17.06 -20.98 -21.78
N LEU A 153 17.24 -19.98 -22.62
CA LEU A 153 17.05 -20.08 -24.09
C LEU A 153 18.16 -20.91 -24.76
N LYS A 154 19.27 -21.16 -24.08
CA LYS A 154 20.35 -22.02 -24.60
C LYS A 154 20.17 -23.49 -24.22
N ASN A 155 19.20 -23.81 -23.38
CA ASN A 155 18.87 -25.20 -23.10
C ASN A 155 18.29 -25.86 -24.37
N GLU A 156 18.74 -27.05 -24.70
CA GLU A 156 18.33 -27.80 -25.89
C GLU A 156 16.80 -28.01 -25.94
N ALA A 157 16.14 -28.19 -24.80
CA ALA A 157 14.67 -28.33 -24.73
C ALA A 157 13.91 -27.07 -25.13
N ASN A 158 14.55 -25.89 -25.07
CA ASN A 158 13.94 -24.60 -25.38
C ASN A 158 14.34 -24.10 -26.79
N LYS A 159 15.22 -24.79 -27.47
CA LYS A 159 15.74 -24.38 -28.76
C LYS A 159 14.64 -24.38 -29.83
N GLY A 160 14.43 -23.23 -30.47
CA GLY A 160 13.38 -23.04 -31.46
C GLY A 160 11.95 -22.96 -30.92
N VAL A 161 11.76 -23.09 -29.60
CA VAL A 161 10.42 -23.00 -28.97
C VAL A 161 10.00 -21.52 -28.84
N TYR A 162 10.91 -20.66 -28.48
CA TYR A 162 10.67 -19.25 -28.18
C TYR A 162 11.29 -18.34 -29.24
N ASN A 163 10.63 -17.21 -29.49
CA ASN A 163 11.09 -16.14 -30.37
C ASN A 163 10.98 -14.80 -29.64
N TYR A 164 11.92 -14.55 -28.72
CA TYR A 164 11.90 -13.35 -27.91
C TYR A 164 12.39 -12.12 -28.67
N MET A 165 11.60 -11.05 -28.60
CA MET A 165 11.85 -9.74 -29.22
C MET A 165 11.90 -8.66 -28.14
N TYR A 166 12.52 -7.53 -28.45
CA TYR A 166 12.49 -6.31 -27.64
C TYR A 166 12.42 -5.08 -28.52
N ARG A 167 12.08 -3.94 -27.96
CA ARG A 167 12.23 -2.64 -28.61
C ARG A 167 13.47 -1.96 -28.11
N ASP A 168 14.30 -1.47 -29.03
CA ASP A 168 15.45 -0.65 -28.69
C ASP A 168 15.06 0.78 -28.33
N ILE A 169 16.05 1.63 -28.05
CA ILE A 169 15.84 3.03 -27.66
C ILE A 169 15.16 3.86 -28.77
N ASP A 170 15.30 3.46 -30.03
CA ASP A 170 14.65 4.11 -31.18
C ASP A 170 13.27 3.52 -31.47
N GLY A 171 12.77 2.61 -30.63
CA GLY A 171 11.49 1.95 -30.76
C GLY A 171 11.44 0.83 -31.81
N GLN A 172 12.59 0.44 -32.38
CA GLN A 172 12.67 -0.62 -33.38
C GLN A 172 12.63 -2.01 -32.71
N THR A 173 11.87 -2.92 -33.31
CA THR A 173 11.80 -4.30 -32.84
C THR A 173 13.02 -5.08 -33.26
N LYS A 174 13.71 -5.71 -32.32
CA LYS A 174 14.91 -6.53 -32.53
C LYS A 174 14.76 -7.90 -31.84
N ALA A 175 15.43 -8.89 -32.40
CA ALA A 175 15.51 -10.21 -31.76
C ALA A 175 16.35 -10.10 -30.48
N TYR A 176 15.88 -10.76 -29.43
CA TYR A 176 16.62 -10.89 -28.17
C TYR A 176 17.58 -12.11 -28.27
N ASP A 177 18.85 -11.87 -28.06
CA ASP A 177 19.92 -12.87 -28.15
C ASP A 177 20.51 -13.30 -26.79
N GLY A 178 19.93 -12.77 -25.69
CA GLY A 178 20.36 -13.13 -24.36
C GLY A 178 19.99 -14.57 -23.98
N GLN A 179 20.64 -15.08 -22.92
CA GLN A 179 20.46 -16.46 -22.50
C GLN A 179 19.22 -16.66 -21.62
N TYR A 180 18.91 -15.73 -20.75
CA TYR A 180 17.86 -15.91 -19.73
C TYR A 180 16.74 -14.91 -19.89
N VAL A 181 15.52 -15.41 -19.79
CA VAL A 181 14.29 -14.60 -19.70
C VAL A 181 13.53 -15.03 -18.46
N GLN A 182 13.05 -14.06 -17.69
CA GLN A 182 12.17 -14.30 -16.57
C GLN A 182 10.80 -13.67 -16.80
N THR A 183 9.77 -14.47 -16.59
CA THR A 183 8.40 -13.98 -16.46
C THR A 183 8.20 -13.39 -15.07
N ARG A 184 7.59 -12.21 -15.01
CA ARG A 184 7.27 -11.49 -13.78
C ARG A 184 5.80 -11.12 -13.75
N MET A 185 5.20 -11.31 -12.59
CA MET A 185 3.90 -10.76 -12.27
C MET A 185 4.07 -9.39 -11.65
N SER A 186 3.30 -8.42 -12.12
CA SER A 186 3.25 -7.06 -11.58
C SER A 186 1.83 -6.76 -11.17
N CYS A 187 1.65 -6.31 -9.93
CA CYS A 187 0.35 -6.06 -9.34
C CYS A 187 0.28 -4.62 -8.81
N LEU A 188 -0.60 -3.82 -9.39
CA LEU A 188 -0.91 -2.47 -8.90
C LEU A 188 -2.04 -2.55 -7.90
N ASN A 189 -1.71 -2.46 -6.62
CA ASN A 189 -2.68 -2.30 -5.54
C ASN A 189 -2.97 -0.83 -5.33
N ALA A 190 -4.22 -0.43 -5.40
CA ALA A 190 -4.63 0.96 -5.22
C ALA A 190 -5.91 1.04 -4.38
N GLY A 191 -5.93 1.92 -3.40
CA GLY A 191 -7.09 2.09 -2.53
C GLY A 191 -7.37 3.55 -2.21
N LYS A 192 -8.64 3.81 -1.92
CA LYS A 192 -9.11 5.03 -1.29
C LYS A 192 -9.84 4.64 -0.01
N ILE A 193 -9.58 5.39 1.03
CA ILE A 193 -10.15 5.17 2.36
C ILE A 193 -10.74 6.49 2.84
N ASP A 194 -11.98 6.41 3.32
CA ASP A 194 -12.63 7.45 4.10
C ASP A 194 -12.88 6.90 5.50
N GLU A 195 -12.33 7.54 6.52
CA GLU A 195 -12.45 7.12 7.91
C GLU A 195 -12.98 8.27 8.76
N ALA A 196 -13.96 7.98 9.60
CA ALA A 196 -14.41 8.88 10.63
C ALA A 196 -14.38 8.18 12.00
N LEU A 197 -13.74 8.81 12.97
CA LEU A 197 -13.68 8.33 14.35
C LEU A 197 -14.27 9.39 15.26
N PHE A 198 -15.26 9.01 16.04
CA PHE A 198 -15.79 9.82 17.13
C PHE A 198 -15.56 9.11 18.45
N THR A 199 -14.99 9.82 19.41
CA THR A 199 -14.90 9.35 20.79
C THR A 199 -15.37 10.42 21.73
N THR A 200 -16.15 10.05 22.74
CA THR A 200 -16.50 10.95 23.82
C THR A 200 -16.49 10.22 25.16
N GLU A 201 -16.01 10.88 26.17
CA GLU A 201 -15.88 10.32 27.54
C GLU A 201 -16.29 11.37 28.57
N LEU A 202 -17.10 10.94 29.50
CA LEU A 202 -17.38 11.63 30.76
C LEU A 202 -16.62 10.92 31.87
N SER A 203 -15.88 11.66 32.68
CA SER A 203 -15.19 11.07 33.83
C SER A 203 -15.33 11.93 35.06
N LYS A 204 -15.43 11.28 36.20
CA LYS A 204 -15.49 11.95 37.51
C LYS A 204 -14.64 11.22 38.51
N LYS A 205 -13.75 12.00 39.14
CA LYS A 205 -12.92 11.53 40.26
C LYS A 205 -13.60 11.88 41.60
N PHE A 206 -13.73 10.88 42.43
CA PHE A 206 -14.15 10.97 43.83
C PHE A 206 -12.90 10.78 44.73
N SER A 207 -13.07 10.85 46.04
CA SER A 207 -11.93 10.69 46.95
C SER A 207 -11.17 9.37 46.78
N THR A 208 -11.93 8.28 46.55
CA THR A 208 -11.38 6.91 46.49
C THR A 208 -11.64 6.23 45.16
N SER A 209 -12.24 6.89 44.19
CA SER A 209 -12.56 6.23 42.94
C SER A 209 -12.64 7.17 41.75
N THR A 210 -12.52 6.61 40.55
CA THR A 210 -12.71 7.33 39.28
C THR A 210 -13.65 6.51 38.39
N PHE A 211 -14.75 7.13 37.98
CA PHE A 211 -15.67 6.56 36.99
C PHE A 211 -15.41 7.19 35.62
N ARG A 212 -15.50 6.39 34.57
CA ARG A 212 -15.50 6.84 33.16
C ARG A 212 -16.63 6.15 32.43
N LEU A 213 -17.35 6.92 31.64
CA LEU A 213 -18.39 6.45 30.72
C LEU A 213 -18.10 7.05 29.36
N GLY A 214 -18.04 6.23 28.32
CA GLY A 214 -17.69 6.72 27.00
C GLY A 214 -18.40 6.02 25.87
N VAL A 215 -18.38 6.68 24.73
CA VAL A 215 -18.86 6.22 23.44
C VAL A 215 -17.72 6.30 22.44
N ASN A 216 -17.56 5.24 21.66
CA ASN A 216 -16.69 5.25 20.49
C ASN A 216 -17.53 4.88 19.27
N GLU A 217 -17.44 5.65 18.22
CA GLU A 217 -17.98 5.30 16.92
C GLU A 217 -16.88 5.39 15.88
N TRP A 218 -16.74 4.37 15.08
CA TRP A 218 -15.79 4.29 13.99
C TRP A 218 -16.51 3.89 12.72
N PHE A 219 -16.41 4.75 11.72
CA PHE A 219 -16.87 4.51 10.37
C PHE A 219 -15.68 4.42 9.45
N TYR A 220 -15.68 3.41 8.59
CA TYR A 220 -14.63 3.14 7.62
C TYR A 220 -15.26 2.76 6.28
N HIS A 221 -14.80 3.38 5.21
CA HIS A 221 -15.15 3.02 3.83
C HIS A 221 -13.88 2.82 3.02
N ILE A 222 -13.87 1.74 2.24
CA ILE A 222 -12.75 1.40 1.35
C ILE A 222 -13.24 1.16 -0.08
N ASP A 223 -12.49 1.71 -1.04
CA ASP A 223 -12.51 1.38 -2.46
C ASP A 223 -11.12 0.83 -2.79
N TYR A 224 -10.98 -0.50 -2.95
CA TYR A 224 -9.72 -1.20 -3.16
C TYR A 224 -9.72 -1.93 -4.48
N CYS A 225 -8.70 -1.69 -5.30
CA CYS A 225 -8.49 -2.34 -6.57
C CYS A 225 -7.08 -2.89 -6.68
N SER A 226 -6.97 -4.14 -7.11
CA SER A 226 -5.72 -4.81 -7.45
C SER A 226 -5.76 -5.19 -8.92
N ASN A 227 -4.82 -4.67 -9.70
CA ASN A 227 -4.70 -4.91 -11.14
C ASN A 227 -3.42 -5.65 -11.41
N THR A 228 -3.53 -6.84 -11.99
CA THR A 228 -2.40 -7.72 -12.21
C THR A 228 -2.11 -7.86 -13.69
N THR A 229 -0.85 -7.79 -14.04
CA THR A 229 -0.34 -8.08 -15.38
C THR A 229 0.91 -8.93 -15.27
N MET A 230 1.28 -9.60 -16.36
CA MET A 230 2.57 -10.28 -16.47
C MET A 230 3.38 -9.68 -17.59
N TYR A 231 4.69 -9.81 -17.48
CA TYR A 231 5.63 -9.47 -18.54
C TYR A 231 6.89 -10.30 -18.44
N ASP A 232 7.59 -10.41 -19.55
CA ASP A 232 8.88 -11.08 -19.61
C ASP A 232 9.99 -10.02 -19.64
N GLN A 233 11.10 -10.31 -18.99
CA GLN A 233 12.29 -9.47 -19.01
C GLN A 233 13.58 -10.28 -19.06
N SER A 234 14.64 -9.67 -19.55
CA SER A 234 15.99 -10.24 -19.53
C SER A 234 16.55 -10.31 -18.11
N VAL A 235 17.50 -11.18 -17.89
CA VAL A 235 18.43 -11.12 -16.74
C VAL A 235 19.65 -10.32 -17.17
N PRO A 236 19.82 -9.07 -16.70
CA PRO A 236 20.88 -8.19 -17.18
C PRO A 236 22.25 -8.57 -16.58
N ALA A 237 23.33 -8.20 -17.26
CA ALA A 237 24.66 -8.17 -16.68
C ALA A 237 24.79 -7.05 -15.64
N ASP A 238 25.81 -7.12 -14.78
CA ASP A 238 26.05 -6.10 -13.74
C ASP A 238 26.19 -4.69 -14.35
N GLY A 239 25.48 -3.76 -13.74
CA GLY A 239 25.43 -2.36 -14.16
C GLY A 239 24.46 -2.04 -15.30
N ASN A 240 23.79 -3.04 -15.89
CA ASN A 240 22.80 -2.85 -16.94
C ASN A 240 21.38 -2.92 -16.39
N TYR A 241 20.42 -2.39 -17.16
CA TYR A 241 18.99 -2.54 -16.90
C TYR A 241 18.46 -3.85 -17.47
N ALA A 242 17.41 -4.39 -16.86
CA ALA A 242 16.61 -5.43 -17.47
C ALA A 242 15.86 -4.85 -18.70
N LEU A 243 15.88 -5.58 -19.79
CA LEU A 243 15.10 -5.26 -21.00
C LEU A 243 13.75 -5.96 -20.90
N ARG A 244 12.68 -5.27 -21.19
CA ARG A 244 11.39 -5.94 -21.46
C ARG A 244 11.49 -6.70 -22.77
N VAL A 245 11.01 -7.94 -22.76
CA VAL A 245 10.96 -8.79 -23.94
C VAL A 245 9.56 -9.41 -24.07
N TRP A 246 9.24 -9.92 -25.24
CA TRP A 246 8.03 -10.72 -25.48
C TRP A 246 8.31 -11.84 -26.45
N ASP A 247 7.65 -12.96 -26.26
CA ASP A 247 7.70 -14.08 -27.21
C ASP A 247 6.75 -13.79 -28.39
N ALA A 248 7.33 -13.53 -29.56
CA ALA A 248 6.59 -13.22 -30.79
C ALA A 248 5.76 -14.41 -31.30
N ASN A 249 6.04 -15.64 -30.85
CA ASN A 249 5.22 -16.82 -31.17
C ASN A 249 3.88 -16.80 -30.42
N GLN A 250 3.79 -16.04 -29.30
CA GLN A 250 2.59 -16.00 -28.45
C GLN A 250 1.83 -14.67 -28.54
N ARG A 251 2.52 -13.54 -28.73
CA ARG A 251 1.92 -12.19 -28.68
C ARG A 251 2.76 -11.16 -29.42
N ASN A 252 2.11 -10.03 -29.72
CA ASN A 252 2.80 -8.85 -30.27
C ASN A 252 2.87 -7.76 -29.22
N GLY A 253 4.06 -7.56 -28.63
CA GLY A 253 4.33 -6.54 -27.62
C GLY A 253 4.36 -7.05 -26.18
N TYR A 254 4.69 -6.16 -25.25
CA TYR A 254 5.01 -6.50 -23.86
C TYR A 254 3.82 -6.90 -22.99
N PHE A 255 2.62 -6.41 -23.33
CA PHE A 255 1.45 -6.63 -22.50
C PHE A 255 0.98 -8.08 -22.55
N TYR A 256 0.82 -8.65 -21.35
CA TYR A 256 0.26 -9.97 -21.13
C TYR A 256 -0.95 -9.83 -20.20
N ASP A 257 -2.16 -10.00 -20.76
CA ASP A 257 -3.41 -9.91 -20.00
C ASP A 257 -3.58 -11.15 -19.10
N PHE A 258 -3.20 -11.01 -17.84
CA PHE A 258 -3.28 -12.07 -16.83
C PHE A 258 -4.45 -11.83 -15.86
N ASN A 259 -5.48 -11.16 -16.27
CA ASN A 259 -6.56 -10.69 -15.40
C ASN A 259 -7.36 -11.79 -14.70
N LYS A 260 -7.48 -12.95 -15.29
CA LYS A 260 -8.29 -14.01 -14.69
C LYS A 260 -7.59 -14.58 -13.46
N ASN A 261 -8.22 -14.46 -12.30
CA ASN A 261 -7.83 -15.03 -11.00
C ASN A 261 -6.77 -14.28 -10.18
N ALA A 262 -6.30 -13.11 -10.62
CA ALA A 262 -5.27 -12.37 -9.90
C ALA A 262 -5.55 -10.85 -9.80
N SER A 263 -6.67 -10.39 -10.33
CA SER A 263 -7.13 -9.00 -10.24
C SER A 263 -8.47 -8.93 -9.53
N GLU A 264 -8.69 -7.86 -8.76
CA GLU A 264 -9.89 -7.72 -7.95
C GLU A 264 -10.27 -6.25 -7.75
N TYR A 265 -11.55 -6.00 -7.55
CA TYR A 265 -12.04 -4.69 -7.16
C TYR A 265 -13.16 -4.83 -6.14
N TYR A 266 -12.96 -4.31 -4.95
CA TYR A 266 -13.91 -4.35 -3.86
C TYR A 266 -14.26 -2.96 -3.34
N LYS A 267 -15.52 -2.79 -2.97
CA LYS A 267 -15.98 -1.70 -2.12
C LYS A 267 -16.47 -2.26 -0.81
N GLY A 268 -16.14 -1.59 0.27
CA GLY A 268 -16.55 -2.04 1.59
C GLY A 268 -16.79 -0.89 2.54
N SER A 269 -17.58 -1.14 3.56
CA SER A 269 -17.77 -0.22 4.67
C SER A 269 -17.94 -0.98 5.97
N GLU A 270 -17.41 -0.40 7.03
CA GLU A 270 -17.57 -0.89 8.39
C GLU A 270 -18.03 0.26 9.29
N ASN A 271 -18.98 -0.04 10.16
CA ASN A 271 -19.37 0.84 11.25
C ASN A 271 -19.29 0.07 12.56
N LYS A 272 -18.59 0.63 13.54
CA LYS A 272 -18.51 0.12 14.91
C LYS A 272 -18.95 1.18 15.87
N LEU A 273 -19.97 0.86 16.68
CA LEU A 273 -20.40 1.67 17.79
C LEU A 273 -20.15 0.91 19.08
N ALA A 274 -19.49 1.56 20.03
CA ALA A 274 -19.25 0.97 21.33
C ALA A 274 -19.62 1.93 22.46
N LEU A 275 -20.26 1.36 23.49
CA LEU A 275 -20.42 1.97 24.79
C LEU A 275 -19.46 1.29 25.77
N TYR A 276 -18.82 2.05 26.60
CA TYR A 276 -17.96 1.49 27.64
C TYR A 276 -18.11 2.26 28.96
N PHE A 277 -17.87 1.54 30.03
CA PHE A 277 -17.63 2.15 31.32
C PHE A 277 -16.41 1.52 32.00
N THR A 278 -15.72 2.31 32.83
CA THR A 278 -14.64 1.83 33.67
C THR A 278 -14.75 2.43 35.07
N HIS A 279 -14.40 1.67 36.06
CA HIS A 279 -14.31 2.10 37.45
C HIS A 279 -12.95 1.70 38.00
N ASP A 280 -12.23 2.67 38.49
CA ASP A 280 -10.96 2.55 39.19
C ASP A 280 -11.24 2.91 40.67
N TRP A 281 -11.06 1.95 41.60
CA TRP A 281 -11.49 2.07 42.98
C TRP A 281 -10.39 1.66 43.94
N ASP A 282 -9.93 2.63 44.72
CA ASP A 282 -9.08 2.40 45.90
C ASP A 282 -9.93 1.91 47.06
N VAL A 283 -10.11 0.58 47.13
CA VAL A 283 -10.94 -0.07 48.19
C VAL A 283 -10.32 0.18 49.56
N THR A 284 -9.00 0.11 49.63
CA THR A 284 -8.18 0.47 50.76
C THR A 284 -6.88 1.12 50.30
N ASN A 285 -6.07 1.63 51.22
CA ASN A 285 -4.73 2.15 50.92
C ASN A 285 -3.74 1.10 50.38
N LYS A 286 -4.13 -0.19 50.35
CA LYS A 286 -3.31 -1.30 49.84
C LYS A 286 -3.99 -2.11 48.73
N LEU A 287 -5.25 -1.83 48.43
CA LEU A 287 -6.03 -2.57 47.43
C LEU A 287 -6.73 -1.61 46.52
N ASN A 288 -6.37 -1.66 45.24
CA ASN A 288 -7.07 -1.01 44.15
C ASN A 288 -7.75 -2.06 43.28
N LEU A 289 -8.98 -1.79 42.87
CA LEU A 289 -9.74 -2.59 41.90
C LEU A 289 -10.00 -1.74 40.66
N TYR A 290 -9.62 -2.27 39.53
CA TYR A 290 -9.95 -1.69 38.22
C TYR A 290 -10.80 -2.69 37.44
N TYR A 291 -11.98 -2.26 37.04
CA TYR A 291 -12.90 -3.05 36.20
C TYR A 291 -13.73 -2.19 35.28
N GLY A 292 -14.33 -2.83 34.29
CA GLY A 292 -15.16 -2.16 33.31
C GLY A 292 -15.90 -3.13 32.41
N ALA A 293 -16.75 -2.57 31.59
CA ALA A 293 -17.46 -3.31 30.55
C ALA A 293 -17.49 -2.49 29.27
N ARG A 294 -17.49 -3.18 28.15
CA ARG A 294 -17.65 -2.61 26.81
C ARG A 294 -18.68 -3.43 26.03
N LEU A 295 -19.63 -2.76 25.45
CA LEU A 295 -20.59 -3.33 24.54
C LEU A 295 -20.36 -2.74 23.17
N GLU A 296 -20.22 -3.58 22.16
CA GLU A 296 -19.89 -3.16 20.78
C GLU A 296 -20.89 -3.74 19.79
N TRP A 297 -21.32 -2.91 18.85
CA TRP A 297 -22.11 -3.29 17.68
C TRP A 297 -21.27 -3.02 16.45
N GLN A 298 -21.21 -4.00 15.58
CA GLN A 298 -20.47 -3.93 14.33
C GLN A 298 -21.38 -4.25 13.15
N LYS A 299 -21.24 -3.44 12.09
CA LYS A 299 -21.89 -3.68 10.81
C LYS A 299 -20.87 -3.61 9.70
N LEU A 300 -20.72 -4.72 8.99
CA LEU A 300 -19.79 -4.85 7.84
C LEU A 300 -20.60 -5.02 6.57
N LYS A 301 -20.17 -4.35 5.50
CA LYS A 301 -20.68 -4.52 4.13
C LYS A 301 -19.50 -4.60 3.18
N GLY A 302 -19.59 -5.50 2.19
CA GLY A 302 -18.60 -5.63 1.14
C GLY A 302 -19.26 -6.11 -0.15
N GLU A 303 -18.73 -5.66 -1.27
CA GLU A 303 -19.18 -6.09 -2.59
C GLU A 303 -17.97 -6.22 -3.54
N ASN A 304 -18.02 -7.21 -4.43
CA ASN A 304 -17.17 -7.23 -5.59
C ASN A 304 -17.73 -6.24 -6.63
N ALA A 305 -16.96 -5.20 -6.90
CA ALA A 305 -17.33 -4.09 -7.78
C ALA A 305 -16.60 -4.13 -9.14
N ALA A 306 -15.89 -5.24 -9.43
CA ALA A 306 -15.18 -5.40 -10.71
C ALA A 306 -16.16 -5.35 -11.89
N VAL A 307 -15.68 -4.80 -13.00
CA VAL A 307 -16.48 -4.73 -14.23
C VAL A 307 -16.80 -6.12 -14.74
N LYS A 308 -17.99 -6.28 -15.31
CA LYS A 308 -18.45 -7.54 -15.92
C LYS A 308 -18.38 -7.45 -17.43
N ASN A 309 -18.06 -8.58 -18.06
CA ASN A 309 -18.14 -8.75 -19.50
C ASN A 309 -19.60 -8.88 -19.98
N ALA A 310 -19.80 -8.99 -21.30
CA ALA A 310 -21.13 -9.15 -21.90
C ALA A 310 -21.88 -10.43 -21.45
N LYS A 311 -21.18 -11.41 -20.89
CA LYS A 311 -21.75 -12.65 -20.33
C LYS A 311 -22.10 -12.51 -18.83
N GLY A 312 -21.85 -11.35 -18.22
CA GLY A 312 -22.06 -11.10 -16.79
C GLY A 312 -20.98 -11.67 -15.88
N GLU A 313 -19.87 -12.17 -16.40
CA GLU A 313 -18.74 -12.66 -15.65
C GLU A 313 -17.80 -11.50 -15.29
N PHE A 314 -17.21 -11.49 -14.12
CA PHE A 314 -16.19 -10.51 -13.76
C PHE A 314 -14.98 -10.60 -14.70
N VAL A 315 -14.42 -9.46 -15.08
CA VAL A 315 -13.26 -9.37 -15.97
C VAL A 315 -11.95 -9.73 -15.25
N GLY A 316 -11.97 -9.79 -13.93
CA GLY A 316 -10.85 -10.19 -13.09
C GLY A 316 -11.12 -11.40 -12.24
#